data_1f871cdedea373aa57306dd554a57f9d
#
_entry.id   1f871cdedea373aa57306dd554a57f9d
#
_cell.length_a   1.000
_cell.length_b   1.000
_cell.length_c   1.000
_cell.angle_alpha   90.00
_cell.angle_beta   90.00
_cell.angle_gamma   90.00
#
_symmetry.space_group_name_H-M   'P 1'
#
loop_
_entity.id
_entity.type
_entity.pdbx_description
1 polymer ?
#
loop_
_entity_poly.entity_id
_entity_poly.type
_entity_poly.pdbx_seq_one_letter_code
_entity_poly.pdbx_strand_id
1 'polypeptide(L)'
;MKIEIHPPLSIYELGQRDNQEDYLWPDSPQEKSNNLFILCDGMGGHEHGEVASRLVCISIPHFLRKAYLLENCALTDDDLKTSLEYAYQQLDLKGNEGLKKMGTTLTLLHLGHNGVTALHMGDSRIYHIRPNSSPTGEGKEGAVLYQSRDHSLVFDLYQAGEITFEEMETFPQKNIITRAMQPGEENRMRPDIVHITDVQPGDYFYMCSDGMLEQMTNKELAALLSSDISDEEKRNQLIKATANNKDNHSAWLIHVKYVINEDGDDKLVNEEPTSRCNAINILPKVATTTEEDDVVIVHKEEKAKSFLQRFKEVFKNNKT
;
A
#
# COMPACT_ATOMS: atom_id res chain seq x y z
N MET A 1 10.19 -9.84 -18.56
CA MET A 1 9.90 -10.77 -17.44
C MET A 1 8.40 -10.99 -17.35
N LYS A 2 7.91 -12.21 -17.24
CA LYS A 2 6.51 -12.54 -16.97
C LYS A 2 6.44 -13.26 -15.63
N ILE A 3 5.62 -12.76 -14.71
CA ILE A 3 5.44 -13.36 -13.38
C ILE A 3 4.11 -14.11 -13.37
N GLU A 4 4.15 -15.41 -13.06
CA GLU A 4 2.96 -16.23 -12.83
C GLU A 4 2.87 -16.58 -11.35
N ILE A 5 1.66 -16.51 -10.80
CA ILE A 5 1.40 -16.75 -9.38
C ILE A 5 0.52 -17.99 -9.19
N HIS A 6 0.60 -18.61 -8.02
CA HIS A 6 -0.43 -19.51 -7.55
C HIS A 6 -1.76 -18.75 -7.36
N PRO A 7 -2.91 -19.42 -7.24
CA PRO A 7 -4.15 -18.73 -6.90
C PRO A 7 -3.95 -17.88 -5.64
N PRO A 8 -4.13 -16.55 -5.72
CA PRO A 8 -3.91 -15.69 -4.57
C PRO A 8 -4.97 -15.97 -3.49
N LEU A 9 -4.59 -15.80 -2.24
CA LEU A 9 -5.47 -16.03 -1.10
C LEU A 9 -5.70 -14.72 -0.36
N SER A 10 -6.93 -14.49 0.10
CA SER A 10 -7.29 -13.33 0.90
C SER A 10 -7.70 -13.71 2.31
N ILE A 11 -7.50 -12.78 3.23
CA ILE A 11 -8.07 -12.74 4.58
C ILE A 11 -8.89 -11.45 4.64
N TYR A 12 -10.10 -11.54 5.20
CA TYR A 12 -11.01 -10.40 5.31
C TYR A 12 -11.92 -10.60 6.50
N GLU A 13 -11.44 -10.19 7.68
CA GLU A 13 -12.06 -10.46 8.95
C GLU A 13 -12.45 -9.17 9.69
N LEU A 14 -13.61 -9.19 10.31
CA LEU A 14 -14.18 -8.04 11.01
C LEU A 14 -13.42 -7.71 12.32
N GLY A 15 -12.78 -8.72 12.93
CA GLY A 15 -12.24 -8.56 14.28
C GLY A 15 -13.33 -8.31 15.31
N GLN A 16 -13.06 -7.38 16.23
CA GLN A 16 -14.01 -6.99 17.29
C GLN A 16 -14.69 -5.64 16.99
N ARG A 17 -14.66 -5.18 15.74
CA ARG A 17 -15.32 -3.95 15.29
C ARG A 17 -16.78 -4.20 14.91
N ASP A 18 -17.61 -3.16 14.93
CA ASP A 18 -18.99 -3.22 14.47
C ASP A 18 -19.10 -3.15 12.95
N ASN A 19 -18.16 -2.46 12.28
CA ASN A 19 -18.10 -2.25 10.83
C ASN A 19 -16.79 -2.76 10.26
N GLN A 20 -16.85 -3.21 8.99
CA GLN A 20 -15.69 -3.52 8.20
C GLN A 20 -15.30 -2.29 7.38
N GLU A 21 -14.19 -1.65 7.76
CA GLU A 21 -13.66 -0.46 7.11
C GLU A 21 -12.51 -0.79 6.14
N ASP A 22 -11.95 -2.01 6.19
CA ASP A 22 -11.02 -2.50 5.17
C ASP A 22 -11.73 -2.81 3.85
N TYR A 23 -11.00 -2.71 2.74
CA TYR A 23 -11.47 -3.17 1.44
C TYR A 23 -10.35 -3.78 0.61
N LEU A 24 -10.66 -4.86 -0.10
CA LEU A 24 -9.72 -5.61 -0.94
C LEU A 24 -10.14 -5.56 -2.42
N TRP A 25 -9.15 -5.49 -3.32
CA TRP A 25 -9.32 -5.72 -4.75
C TRP A 25 -8.28 -6.74 -5.23
N PRO A 26 -8.65 -7.73 -6.07
CA PRO A 26 -9.99 -7.98 -6.64
C PRO A 26 -10.99 -8.55 -5.62
N ASP A 27 -12.27 -8.30 -5.82
CA ASP A 27 -13.34 -8.84 -4.96
C ASP A 27 -13.41 -10.38 -5.03
N SER A 28 -12.95 -10.95 -6.14
CA SER A 28 -12.85 -12.40 -6.32
C SER A 28 -11.44 -12.80 -6.71
N PRO A 29 -10.73 -13.56 -5.86
CA PRO A 29 -9.37 -14.03 -6.15
C PRO A 29 -9.30 -15.03 -7.32
N GLN A 30 -10.43 -15.53 -7.80
CA GLN A 30 -10.50 -16.56 -8.86
C GLN A 30 -10.43 -16.00 -10.29
N GLU A 31 -10.43 -14.70 -10.50
CA GLU A 31 -10.18 -14.12 -11.82
C GLU A 31 -8.73 -14.39 -12.24
N LYS A 32 -8.54 -15.31 -13.19
CA LYS A 32 -7.26 -15.91 -13.62
C LYS A 32 -6.21 -14.95 -14.20
N SER A 33 -6.49 -13.66 -14.30
CA SER A 33 -5.60 -12.68 -14.93
C SER A 33 -5.33 -11.44 -14.07
N ASN A 34 -5.57 -11.53 -12.76
CA ASN A 34 -5.32 -10.40 -11.90
C ASN A 34 -3.84 -10.31 -11.58
N ASN A 35 -3.20 -9.31 -12.17
CA ASN A 35 -1.85 -8.88 -11.87
C ASN A 35 -1.83 -7.60 -11.00
N LEU A 36 -3.00 -7.16 -10.53
CA LEU A 36 -3.18 -5.96 -9.71
C LEU A 36 -3.93 -6.34 -8.42
N PHE A 37 -3.33 -6.03 -7.28
CA PHE A 37 -3.90 -6.25 -5.95
C PHE A 37 -3.90 -4.93 -5.20
N ILE A 38 -4.99 -4.64 -4.50
CA ILE A 38 -5.12 -3.43 -3.68
C ILE A 38 -5.71 -3.82 -2.34
N LEU A 39 -5.25 -3.16 -1.29
CA LEU A 39 -5.82 -3.20 0.05
C LEU A 39 -5.86 -1.78 0.57
N CYS A 40 -7.02 -1.39 1.06
CA CYS A 40 -7.30 -0.11 1.66
C CYS A 40 -7.88 -0.33 3.06
N ASP A 41 -7.35 0.39 4.06
CA ASP A 41 -7.84 0.41 5.42
C ASP A 41 -8.50 1.75 5.68
N GLY A 42 -9.79 1.72 5.92
CA GLY A 42 -10.62 2.91 6.08
C GLY A 42 -10.50 3.52 7.46
N MET A 43 -10.27 4.82 7.50
CA MET A 43 -10.18 5.57 8.74
C MET A 43 -11.26 6.65 8.82
N GLY A 44 -11.71 6.94 10.02
CA GLY A 44 -12.72 7.98 10.24
C GLY A 44 -13.77 7.60 11.29
N GLY A 45 -13.77 6.37 11.78
CA GLY A 45 -14.70 5.87 12.80
C GLY A 45 -16.15 6.14 12.41
N HIS A 46 -16.87 6.94 13.14
CA HIS A 46 -18.26 7.33 12.83
C HIS A 46 -18.42 8.13 11.52
N GLU A 47 -17.35 8.36 10.77
CA GLU A 47 -17.31 9.26 9.62
C GLU A 47 -16.99 8.52 8.29
N HIS A 48 -17.39 7.23 8.18
CA HIS A 48 -17.45 6.50 6.91
C HIS A 48 -16.08 6.09 6.32
N GLY A 49 -15.19 5.49 7.12
CA GLY A 49 -13.94 4.87 6.63
C GLY A 49 -14.20 3.81 5.56
N GLU A 50 -15.27 3.02 5.73
CA GLU A 50 -15.71 1.99 4.77
C GLU A 50 -16.07 2.56 3.38
N VAL A 51 -16.53 3.80 3.34
CA VAL A 51 -16.83 4.48 2.06
C VAL A 51 -15.54 4.87 1.37
N ALA A 52 -14.56 5.40 2.12
CA ALA A 52 -13.29 5.84 1.56
C ALA A 52 -12.47 4.65 1.04
N SER A 53 -12.30 3.60 1.84
CA SER A 53 -11.53 2.41 1.47
C SER A 53 -12.10 1.72 0.23
N ARG A 54 -13.42 1.51 0.22
CA ARG A 54 -14.12 0.92 -0.94
C ARG A 54 -13.97 1.80 -2.18
N LEU A 55 -14.17 3.10 -2.04
CA LEU A 55 -14.17 4.04 -3.17
C LEU A 55 -12.79 4.08 -3.84
N VAL A 56 -11.71 4.20 -3.06
CA VAL A 56 -10.34 4.20 -3.56
C VAL A 56 -10.00 2.85 -4.19
N CYS A 57 -10.30 1.76 -3.49
CA CYS A 57 -9.97 0.40 -3.91
C CYS A 57 -10.65 0.00 -5.24
N ILE A 58 -11.85 0.54 -5.52
CA ILE A 58 -12.57 0.28 -6.79
C ILE A 58 -12.18 1.29 -7.89
N SER A 59 -11.93 2.55 -7.52
CA SER A 59 -11.68 3.62 -8.52
C SER A 59 -10.37 3.41 -9.27
N ILE A 60 -9.30 3.00 -8.58
CA ILE A 60 -7.99 2.78 -9.19
C ILE A 60 -8.05 1.69 -10.29
N PRO A 61 -8.50 0.45 -10.01
CA PRO A 61 -8.57 -0.57 -11.06
C PRO A 61 -9.61 -0.25 -12.14
N HIS A 62 -10.70 0.47 -11.80
CA HIS A 62 -11.65 0.92 -12.80
C HIS A 62 -10.98 1.86 -13.83
N PHE A 63 -10.17 2.81 -13.36
CA PHE A 63 -9.42 3.71 -14.22
C PHE A 63 -8.39 2.95 -15.05
N LEU A 64 -7.58 2.10 -14.41
CA LEU A 64 -6.52 1.33 -15.06
C LEU A 64 -7.08 0.33 -16.08
N ARG A 65 -8.16 -0.39 -15.76
CA ARG A 65 -8.81 -1.31 -16.71
C ARG A 65 -9.22 -0.61 -18.01
N LYS A 66 -9.72 0.61 -17.92
CA LYS A 66 -10.14 1.36 -19.08
C LYS A 66 -8.97 1.73 -19.99
N ALA A 67 -7.83 2.08 -19.40
CA ALA A 67 -6.59 2.32 -20.13
C ALA A 67 -5.99 1.02 -20.70
N TYR A 68 -6.01 -0.07 -19.93
CA TYR A 68 -5.43 -1.38 -20.30
C TYR A 68 -6.22 -2.14 -21.36
N LEU A 69 -7.55 -2.08 -21.32
CA LEU A 69 -8.39 -2.79 -22.29
C LEU A 69 -8.31 -2.20 -23.72
N LEU A 70 -7.81 -0.96 -23.83
CA LEU A 70 -7.69 -0.29 -25.11
C LEU A 70 -6.33 -0.53 -25.80
N GLU A 71 -5.27 -0.82 -25.03
CA GLU A 71 -3.91 -0.93 -25.60
C GLU A 71 -3.06 -1.82 -24.69
N ASN A 72 -2.56 -2.92 -25.06
CA ASN A 72 -1.64 -3.82 -24.32
C ASN A 72 -0.38 -3.10 -23.75
N CYS A 73 -0.56 -2.05 -23.00
CA CYS A 73 0.49 -1.18 -22.49
C CYS A 73 1.00 -1.63 -21.12
N ALA A 74 2.30 -1.49 -20.90
CA ALA A 74 2.88 -1.65 -19.57
C ALA A 74 2.40 -0.51 -18.65
N LEU A 75 2.04 -0.83 -17.41
CA LEU A 75 1.66 0.17 -16.39
C LEU A 75 2.88 1.02 -16.04
N THR A 76 2.75 2.33 -16.18
CA THR A 76 3.78 3.31 -15.85
C THR A 76 3.47 4.01 -14.53
N ASP A 77 4.46 4.68 -13.95
CA ASP A 77 4.25 5.54 -12.76
C ASP A 77 3.26 6.68 -13.04
N ASP A 78 3.21 7.17 -14.28
CA ASP A 78 2.28 8.22 -14.66
C ASP A 78 0.85 7.69 -14.75
N ASP A 79 0.65 6.43 -15.18
CA ASP A 79 -0.66 5.78 -15.13
C ASP A 79 -1.12 5.60 -13.67
N LEU A 80 -0.20 5.20 -12.79
CA LEU A 80 -0.48 5.09 -11.36
C LEU A 80 -0.85 6.45 -10.76
N LYS A 81 -0.07 7.49 -10.99
CA LYS A 81 -0.37 8.85 -10.52
C LYS A 81 -1.72 9.36 -11.02
N THR A 82 -2.02 9.13 -12.30
CA THR A 82 -3.30 9.54 -12.90
C THR A 82 -4.47 8.76 -12.30
N SER A 83 -4.28 7.47 -12.03
CA SER A 83 -5.30 6.65 -11.36
C SER A 83 -5.56 7.09 -9.91
N LEU A 84 -4.52 7.53 -9.21
CA LEU A 84 -4.66 8.11 -7.87
C LEU A 84 -5.41 9.43 -7.91
N GLU A 85 -5.09 10.30 -8.87
CA GLU A 85 -5.81 11.55 -9.03
C GLU A 85 -7.30 11.32 -9.33
N TYR A 86 -7.62 10.32 -10.16
CA TYR A 86 -9.00 9.91 -10.37
C TYR A 86 -9.67 9.43 -9.07
N ALA A 87 -8.99 8.61 -8.27
CA ALA A 87 -9.52 8.16 -6.98
C ALA A 87 -9.74 9.33 -6.00
N TYR A 88 -8.83 10.28 -5.96
CA TYR A 88 -9.01 11.52 -5.18
C TYR A 88 -10.22 12.33 -5.62
N GLN A 89 -10.45 12.46 -6.93
CA GLN A 89 -11.64 13.15 -7.44
C GLN A 89 -12.93 12.46 -6.99
N GLN A 90 -12.94 11.11 -6.92
CA GLN A 90 -14.09 10.38 -6.39
C GLN A 90 -14.29 10.64 -4.89
N LEU A 91 -13.21 10.73 -4.11
CA LEU A 91 -13.27 11.12 -2.70
C LEU A 91 -13.81 12.55 -2.53
N ASP A 92 -13.38 13.50 -3.37
CA ASP A 92 -13.84 14.89 -3.32
C ASP A 92 -15.35 14.99 -3.58
N LEU A 93 -15.86 14.23 -4.55
CA LEU A 93 -17.31 14.19 -4.82
C LEU A 93 -18.08 13.77 -3.55
N LYS A 94 -17.60 12.74 -2.83
CA LYS A 94 -18.22 12.31 -1.57
C LYS A 94 -17.98 13.30 -0.43
N GLY A 95 -16.82 13.91 -0.35
CA GLY A 95 -16.51 14.97 0.59
C GLY A 95 -17.47 16.17 0.46
N ASN A 96 -17.83 16.54 -0.76
CA ASN A 96 -18.81 17.59 -1.05
C ASN A 96 -20.24 17.19 -0.64
N GLU A 97 -20.57 15.90 -0.57
CA GLU A 97 -21.84 15.38 -0.02
C GLU A 97 -21.88 15.37 1.52
N GLY A 98 -20.83 15.85 2.19
CA GLY A 98 -20.76 15.97 3.67
C GLY A 98 -19.78 15.02 4.35
N LEU A 99 -19.12 14.12 3.61
CA LEU A 99 -18.18 13.11 4.13
C LEU A 99 -16.74 13.61 4.17
N LYS A 100 -16.51 14.82 4.68
CA LYS A 100 -15.19 15.51 4.60
C LYS A 100 -14.05 14.87 5.36
N LYS A 101 -14.36 14.08 6.39
CA LYS A 101 -13.35 13.51 7.28
C LYS A 101 -13.06 12.02 7.02
N MET A 102 -13.73 11.44 6.04
CA MET A 102 -13.39 10.08 5.63
C MET A 102 -11.99 10.02 5.06
N GLY A 103 -11.32 8.92 5.27
CA GLY A 103 -9.99 8.68 4.72
C GLY A 103 -9.68 7.20 4.61
N THR A 104 -8.59 6.88 3.95
CA THR A 104 -8.14 5.50 3.84
C THR A 104 -6.63 5.42 3.57
N THR A 105 -6.01 4.34 4.02
CA THR A 105 -4.70 3.92 3.55
C THR A 105 -4.79 3.42 2.11
N LEU A 106 -3.66 3.18 1.48
CA LEU A 106 -3.59 2.52 0.19
C LEU A 106 -2.32 1.66 0.11
N THR A 107 -2.50 0.39 -0.13
CA THR A 107 -1.45 -0.49 -0.64
C THR A 107 -1.86 -1.05 -1.98
N LEU A 108 -0.96 -1.00 -2.97
CA LEU A 108 -1.17 -1.51 -4.31
C LEU A 108 0.05 -2.31 -4.75
N LEU A 109 -0.18 -3.50 -5.29
CA LEU A 109 0.83 -4.36 -5.88
C LEU A 109 0.45 -4.69 -7.32
N HIS A 110 1.34 -4.40 -8.26
CA HIS A 110 1.17 -4.74 -9.66
C HIS A 110 2.31 -5.65 -10.14
N LEU A 111 1.94 -6.82 -10.65
CA LEU A 111 2.87 -7.79 -11.26
C LEU A 111 3.03 -7.44 -12.74
N GLY A 112 4.10 -6.72 -13.07
CA GLY A 112 4.34 -6.18 -14.41
C GLY A 112 5.44 -6.92 -15.19
N HIS A 113 5.66 -6.46 -16.43
CA HIS A 113 6.70 -7.02 -17.30
C HIS A 113 8.13 -6.73 -16.81
N ASN A 114 8.33 -5.70 -15.99
CA ASN A 114 9.65 -5.31 -15.49
C ASN A 114 9.86 -5.67 -14.01
N GLY A 115 9.02 -6.53 -13.46
CA GLY A 115 9.03 -6.87 -12.04
C GLY A 115 7.73 -6.51 -11.36
N VAL A 116 7.79 -6.24 -10.08
CA VAL A 116 6.65 -5.89 -9.23
C VAL A 116 6.73 -4.42 -8.82
N THR A 117 5.65 -3.69 -9.07
CA THR A 117 5.49 -2.32 -8.56
C THR A 117 4.67 -2.36 -7.28
N ALA A 118 5.25 -1.87 -6.19
CA ALA A 118 4.60 -1.68 -4.90
C ALA A 118 4.38 -0.18 -4.68
N LEU A 119 3.13 0.22 -4.46
CA LEU A 119 2.75 1.59 -4.13
C LEU A 119 2.04 1.58 -2.78
N HIS A 120 2.39 2.52 -1.91
CA HIS A 120 1.82 2.55 -0.58
C HIS A 120 1.65 3.96 -0.03
N MET A 121 0.59 4.12 0.79
CA MET A 121 0.28 5.30 1.57
C MET A 121 -0.47 4.88 2.84
N GLY A 122 0.02 5.26 4.00
CA GLY A 122 -0.55 4.89 5.30
C GLY A 122 0.36 3.97 6.10
N ASP A 123 -0.20 3.16 6.97
CA ASP A 123 0.46 2.19 7.84
C ASP A 123 0.06 0.73 7.56
N SER A 124 -0.84 0.49 6.59
CA SER A 124 -0.98 -0.83 5.95
C SER A 124 0.31 -1.19 5.23
N ARG A 125 0.70 -2.46 5.20
CA ARG A 125 2.04 -2.85 4.75
C ARG A 125 2.05 -3.76 3.54
N ILE A 126 3.14 -3.67 2.76
CA ILE A 126 3.51 -4.58 1.68
C ILE A 126 4.84 -5.22 2.05
N TYR A 127 4.91 -6.54 1.97
CA TYR A 127 6.12 -7.32 2.21
C TYR A 127 6.51 -8.09 0.95
N HIS A 128 7.81 -8.20 0.71
CA HIS A 128 8.41 -9.19 -0.19
C HIS A 128 9.23 -10.15 0.67
N ILE A 129 8.83 -11.40 0.69
CA ILE A 129 9.44 -12.45 1.54
C ILE A 129 9.95 -13.57 0.64
N ARG A 130 11.22 -13.94 0.83
CA ARG A 130 11.85 -15.07 0.14
C ARG A 130 12.05 -16.22 1.13
N PRO A 131 11.31 -17.34 0.97
CA PRO A 131 11.50 -18.54 1.75
C PRO A 131 12.92 -19.08 1.62
N ASN A 132 13.36 -19.81 2.65
CA ASN A 132 14.67 -20.49 2.66
C ASN A 132 15.90 -19.60 2.41
N SER A 133 15.76 -18.29 2.44
CA SER A 133 16.86 -17.35 2.44
C SER A 133 17.07 -16.86 3.87
N SER A 134 18.32 -16.90 4.35
CA SER A 134 18.67 -16.34 5.66
C SER A 134 19.52 -15.10 5.43
N PRO A 135 19.26 -13.99 6.12
CA PRO A 135 20.14 -12.82 6.11
C PRO A 135 21.57 -13.12 6.59
N THR A 136 21.73 -14.18 7.39
CA THR A 136 23.01 -14.63 7.96
C THR A 136 23.60 -15.83 7.23
N GLY A 137 22.90 -16.40 6.23
CA GLY A 137 23.34 -17.63 5.55
C GLY A 137 23.14 -18.92 6.34
N GLU A 138 22.65 -18.86 7.57
CA GLU A 138 22.41 -19.99 8.45
C GLU A 138 20.91 -20.12 8.77
N GLY A 139 20.25 -21.15 8.23
CA GLY A 139 18.87 -21.50 8.55
C GLY A 139 17.87 -21.31 7.41
N LYS A 140 16.67 -21.91 7.59
CA LYS A 140 15.55 -21.85 6.65
C LYS A 140 14.44 -20.88 7.10
N GLU A 141 14.80 -19.81 7.81
CA GLU A 141 13.81 -18.94 8.47
C GLU A 141 13.08 -18.01 7.49
N GLY A 142 13.56 -17.90 6.24
CA GLY A 142 13.06 -16.92 5.28
C GLY A 142 13.58 -15.50 5.55
N ALA A 143 13.62 -14.69 4.52
CA ALA A 143 14.06 -13.29 4.61
C ALA A 143 12.95 -12.34 4.15
N VAL A 144 12.71 -11.30 4.94
CA VAL A 144 11.98 -10.11 4.49
C VAL A 144 12.94 -9.28 3.63
N LEU A 145 12.78 -9.34 2.30
CA LEU A 145 13.61 -8.59 1.34
C LEU A 145 13.17 -7.14 1.21
N TYR A 146 11.87 -6.90 1.37
CA TYR A 146 11.26 -5.57 1.36
C TYR A 146 10.10 -5.52 2.33
N GLN A 147 9.94 -4.40 2.98
CA GLN A 147 8.77 -4.00 3.75
C GLN A 147 8.50 -2.52 3.48
N SER A 148 7.26 -2.18 3.17
CA SER A 148 6.86 -0.78 3.06
C SER A 148 7.00 -0.07 4.41
N ARG A 149 7.30 1.22 4.34
CA ARG A 149 7.56 2.04 5.51
C ARG A 149 6.27 2.72 5.98
N ASP A 150 5.89 2.51 7.23
CA ASP A 150 4.67 3.14 7.77
C ASP A 150 4.76 4.67 7.72
N HIS A 151 3.71 5.30 7.23
CA HIS A 151 3.52 6.73 7.32
C HIS A 151 2.79 7.07 8.62
N SER A 152 3.50 6.98 9.73
CA SER A 152 2.99 7.23 11.07
C SER A 152 3.84 8.24 11.81
N LEU A 153 3.20 8.98 12.73
CA LEU A 153 3.89 9.99 13.55
C LEU A 153 5.06 9.37 14.31
N VAL A 154 4.85 8.20 14.90
CA VAL A 154 5.88 7.52 15.69
C VAL A 154 7.07 7.14 14.83
N PHE A 155 6.85 6.71 13.60
CA PHE A 155 7.94 6.39 12.68
C PHE A 155 8.69 7.65 12.22
N ASP A 156 7.98 8.74 11.96
CA ASP A 156 8.59 10.01 11.59
C ASP A 156 9.47 10.55 12.74
N LEU A 157 9.03 10.41 14.00
CA LEU A 157 9.82 10.78 15.18
C LEU A 157 11.08 9.91 15.34
N TYR A 158 10.95 8.60 15.11
CA TYR A 158 12.10 7.68 15.12
C TYR A 158 13.14 8.06 14.04
N GLN A 159 12.70 8.33 12.82
CA GLN A 159 13.59 8.75 11.74
C GLN A 159 14.26 10.11 12.00
N ALA A 160 13.59 11.00 12.71
CA ALA A 160 14.17 12.26 13.15
C ALA A 160 15.17 12.10 14.33
N GLY A 161 15.31 10.88 14.88
CA GLY A 161 16.15 10.62 16.04
C GLY A 161 15.59 11.18 17.35
N GLU A 162 14.30 11.50 17.40
CA GLU A 162 13.64 12.06 18.58
C GLU A 162 13.25 10.97 19.60
N ILE A 163 13.03 9.73 19.11
CA ILE A 163 12.74 8.54 19.91
C ILE A 163 13.57 7.35 19.45
N THR A 164 13.79 6.38 20.32
CA THR A 164 14.45 5.10 19.98
C THR A 164 13.45 4.12 19.38
N PHE A 165 13.97 3.01 18.83
CA PHE A 165 13.13 1.93 18.30
C PHE A 165 12.26 1.30 19.40
N GLU A 166 12.81 1.13 20.60
CA GLU A 166 12.09 0.57 21.75
C GLU A 166 10.97 1.52 22.23
N GLU A 167 11.19 2.84 22.15
CA GLU A 167 10.17 3.83 22.49
C GLU A 167 9.01 3.87 21.49
N MET A 168 9.22 3.47 20.23
CA MET A 168 8.14 3.38 19.24
C MET A 168 7.01 2.45 19.68
N GLU A 169 7.36 1.26 20.21
CA GLU A 169 6.37 0.23 20.57
C GLU A 169 5.42 0.70 21.67
N THR A 170 5.94 1.52 22.59
CA THR A 170 5.20 2.01 23.76
C THR A 170 4.69 3.44 23.61
N PHE A 171 4.88 4.06 22.43
CA PHE A 171 4.49 5.44 22.19
C PHE A 171 2.97 5.62 22.27
N PRO A 172 2.47 6.60 23.08
CA PRO A 172 1.02 6.73 23.33
C PRO A 172 0.19 7.02 22.08
N GLN A 173 0.79 7.58 21.05
CA GLN A 173 0.14 8.00 19.80
C GLN A 173 0.67 7.23 18.58
N LYS A 174 1.02 5.97 18.75
CA LYS A 174 1.60 5.14 17.68
C LYS A 174 0.68 4.95 16.47
N ASN A 175 -0.62 5.10 16.65
CA ASN A 175 -1.63 4.91 15.60
C ASN A 175 -1.98 6.21 14.85
N ILE A 176 -1.22 7.31 15.02
CA ILE A 176 -1.45 8.52 14.22
C ILE A 176 -0.80 8.36 12.86
N ILE A 177 -1.64 8.24 11.84
CA ILE A 177 -1.23 8.18 10.43
C ILE A 177 -0.92 9.60 9.93
N THR A 178 0.22 9.76 9.26
CA THR A 178 0.68 11.06 8.74
C THR A 178 0.40 11.25 7.25
N ARG A 179 0.12 10.16 6.52
CA ARG A 179 -0.28 10.19 5.12
C ARG A 179 -1.42 9.22 4.86
N ALA A 180 -2.49 9.73 4.28
CA ALA A 180 -3.68 8.97 3.88
C ALA A 180 -4.37 9.63 2.68
N MET A 181 -5.20 8.88 1.98
CA MET A 181 -6.07 9.43 0.96
C MET A 181 -7.33 10.01 1.62
N GLN A 182 -7.53 11.32 1.46
CA GLN A 182 -8.67 12.06 2.04
C GLN A 182 -9.22 13.05 1.02
N PRO A 183 -10.51 13.44 1.11
CA PRO A 183 -11.07 14.52 0.30
C PRO A 183 -10.35 15.86 0.55
N GLY A 184 -10.33 16.72 -0.47
CA GLY A 184 -9.77 18.06 -0.40
C GLY A 184 -8.41 18.17 -1.09
N GLU A 185 -8.19 19.23 -1.86
CA GLU A 185 -6.92 19.46 -2.56
C GLU A 185 -5.75 19.60 -1.59
N GLU A 186 -5.98 20.20 -0.42
CA GLU A 186 -5.01 20.35 0.65
C GLU A 186 -4.53 19.03 1.25
N ASN A 187 -5.28 17.93 1.03
CA ASN A 187 -4.98 16.59 1.54
C ASN A 187 -4.31 15.68 0.48
N ARG A 188 -3.96 16.23 -0.71
CA ARG A 188 -3.23 15.47 -1.73
C ARG A 188 -1.85 15.08 -1.22
N MET A 189 -1.63 13.79 -1.05
CA MET A 189 -0.36 13.22 -0.60
C MET A 189 0.29 12.41 -1.71
N ARG A 190 1.64 12.37 -1.70
CA ARG A 190 2.38 11.51 -2.62
C ARG A 190 2.56 10.14 -2.00
N PRO A 191 2.27 9.06 -2.75
CA PRO A 191 2.59 7.70 -2.31
C PRO A 191 4.09 7.44 -2.41
N ASP A 192 4.56 6.45 -1.67
CA ASP A 192 5.84 5.83 -1.95
C ASP A 192 5.65 4.75 -3.03
N ILE A 193 6.50 4.77 -4.07
CA ILE A 193 6.49 3.80 -5.17
C ILE A 193 7.83 3.11 -5.22
N VAL A 194 7.84 1.79 -5.23
CA VAL A 194 9.05 0.97 -5.30
C VAL A 194 8.89 -0.08 -6.40
N HIS A 195 9.95 -0.23 -7.21
CA HIS A 195 10.02 -1.27 -8.24
C HIS A 195 10.95 -2.39 -7.78
N ILE A 196 10.39 -3.59 -7.65
CA ILE A 196 11.09 -4.80 -7.21
C ILE A 196 11.37 -5.65 -8.44
N THR A 197 12.64 -5.73 -8.85
CA THR A 197 13.08 -6.46 -10.05
C THR A 197 13.69 -7.83 -9.74
N ASP A 198 14.21 -8.03 -8.52
CA ASP A 198 14.67 -9.35 -8.06
C ASP A 198 13.50 -10.16 -7.50
N VAL A 199 12.75 -10.79 -8.41
CA VAL A 199 11.64 -11.68 -8.07
C VAL A 199 11.99 -13.09 -8.51
N GLN A 200 11.78 -14.08 -7.63
CA GLN A 200 12.11 -15.48 -7.90
C GLN A 200 10.90 -16.40 -7.66
N PRO A 201 10.84 -17.56 -8.32
CA PRO A 201 9.86 -18.58 -7.99
C PRO A 201 9.95 -18.97 -6.50
N GLY A 202 8.80 -19.05 -5.84
CA GLY A 202 8.71 -19.31 -4.40
C GLY A 202 8.65 -18.07 -3.53
N ASP A 203 8.91 -16.87 -4.08
CA ASP A 203 8.74 -15.61 -3.33
C ASP A 203 7.27 -15.38 -2.96
N TYR A 204 7.06 -14.73 -1.83
CA TYR A 204 5.75 -14.25 -1.41
C TYR A 204 5.70 -12.73 -1.40
N PHE A 205 4.60 -12.20 -1.92
CA PHE A 205 4.16 -10.85 -1.60
C PHE A 205 2.98 -10.95 -0.64
N TYR A 206 3.10 -10.26 0.49
CA TYR A 206 2.07 -10.19 1.50
C TYR A 206 1.68 -8.73 1.70
N MET A 207 0.39 -8.43 1.57
CA MET A 207 -0.16 -7.12 1.83
C MET A 207 -1.14 -7.23 2.99
N CYS A 208 -1.12 -6.30 3.92
CA CYS A 208 -2.01 -6.37 5.08
C CYS A 208 -2.35 -4.99 5.65
N SER A 209 -3.54 -4.87 6.26
CA SER A 209 -3.88 -3.78 7.16
C SER A 209 -3.14 -3.92 8.50
N ASP A 210 -3.12 -2.87 9.28
CA ASP A 210 -2.44 -2.83 10.58
C ASP A 210 -3.02 -3.85 11.57
N GLY A 211 -4.33 -4.14 11.48
CA GLY A 211 -4.99 -5.16 12.30
C GLY A 211 -4.39 -6.56 12.18
N MET A 212 -3.75 -6.92 11.06
CA MET A 212 -3.01 -8.18 10.93
C MET A 212 -1.72 -8.20 11.76
N LEU A 213 -1.23 -7.04 12.18
CA LEU A 213 0.09 -6.87 12.81
C LEU A 213 0.01 -6.77 14.34
N GLU A 214 -1.18 -6.77 14.93
CA GLU A 214 -1.35 -6.59 16.38
C GLU A 214 -0.58 -7.64 17.22
N GLN A 215 -0.48 -8.87 16.73
CA GLN A 215 0.09 -9.99 17.48
C GLN A 215 1.12 -10.80 16.67
N MET A 216 1.54 -10.33 15.51
CA MET A 216 2.48 -11.04 14.64
C MET A 216 3.69 -10.17 14.32
N THR A 217 4.87 -10.69 14.63
CA THR A 217 6.14 -10.07 14.27
C THR A 217 6.54 -10.40 12.83
N ASN A 218 7.40 -9.58 12.23
CA ASN A 218 7.97 -9.86 10.90
C ASN A 218 8.70 -11.21 10.84
N LYS A 219 9.36 -11.61 11.95
CA LYS A 219 10.07 -12.88 12.02
C LYS A 219 9.10 -14.06 11.99
N GLU A 220 8.01 -13.99 12.74
CA GLU A 220 6.98 -15.04 12.75
C GLU A 220 6.29 -15.15 11.39
N LEU A 221 5.96 -14.01 10.75
CA LEU A 221 5.42 -13.97 9.41
C LEU A 221 6.36 -14.64 8.39
N ALA A 222 7.64 -14.24 8.38
CA ALA A 222 8.64 -14.82 7.48
C ALA A 222 8.83 -16.32 7.71
N ALA A 223 8.87 -16.76 8.95
CA ALA A 223 8.99 -18.18 9.31
C ALA A 223 7.76 -18.97 8.84
N LEU A 224 6.54 -18.45 9.05
CA LEU A 224 5.30 -19.09 8.60
C LEU A 224 5.27 -19.20 7.08
N LEU A 225 5.57 -18.15 6.34
CA LEU A 225 5.56 -18.16 4.88
C LEU A 225 6.68 -19.04 4.29
N SER A 226 7.73 -19.31 5.06
CA SER A 226 8.83 -20.21 4.69
C SER A 226 8.60 -21.66 5.08
N SER A 227 7.54 -21.95 5.81
CA SER A 227 7.22 -23.33 6.24
C SER A 227 6.79 -24.20 5.05
N ASP A 228 7.05 -25.51 5.15
CA ASP A 228 6.72 -26.49 4.10
C ASP A 228 5.27 -27.03 4.27
N ILE A 229 4.31 -26.08 4.25
CA ILE A 229 2.88 -26.36 4.29
C ILE A 229 2.18 -25.65 3.13
N SER A 230 0.96 -26.06 2.80
CA SER A 230 0.22 -25.43 1.69
C SER A 230 -0.11 -23.96 1.97
N ASP A 231 -0.34 -23.18 0.90
CA ASP A 231 -0.71 -21.76 1.04
C ASP A 231 -2.04 -21.60 1.79
N GLU A 232 -2.99 -22.51 1.60
CA GLU A 232 -4.24 -22.53 2.34
C GLU A 232 -4.01 -22.75 3.84
N GLU A 233 -3.07 -23.63 4.21
CA GLU A 233 -2.74 -23.85 5.61
C GLU A 233 -2.01 -22.66 6.21
N LYS A 234 -1.11 -22.02 5.46
CA LYS A 234 -0.48 -20.75 5.88
C LYS A 234 -1.53 -19.67 6.16
N ARG A 235 -2.49 -19.51 5.24
CA ARG A 235 -3.62 -18.58 5.44
C ARG A 235 -4.43 -18.94 6.68
N ASN A 236 -4.75 -20.22 6.88
CA ASN A 236 -5.52 -20.66 8.05
C ASN A 236 -4.78 -20.40 9.36
N GLN A 237 -3.44 -20.54 9.37
CA GLN A 237 -2.62 -20.19 10.53
C GLN A 237 -2.56 -18.69 10.77
N LEU A 238 -2.52 -17.87 9.72
CA LEU A 238 -2.65 -16.41 9.84
C LEU A 238 -3.99 -16.01 10.46
N ILE A 239 -5.12 -16.56 9.96
CA ILE A 239 -6.46 -16.30 10.51
C ILE A 239 -6.52 -16.74 11.98
N LYS A 240 -5.95 -17.88 12.32
CA LYS A 240 -5.93 -18.36 13.71
C LYS A 240 -5.10 -17.46 14.62
N ALA A 241 -3.95 -16.97 14.15
CA ALA A 241 -3.09 -16.09 14.90
C ALA A 241 -3.75 -14.72 15.18
N THR A 242 -4.60 -14.26 14.25
CA THR A 242 -5.28 -12.96 14.33
C THR A 242 -6.71 -13.05 14.89
N ALA A 243 -7.20 -14.22 15.25
CA ALA A 243 -8.59 -14.44 15.68
C ALA A 243 -9.06 -13.58 16.87
N ASN A 244 -8.13 -13.09 17.69
CA ASN A 244 -8.43 -12.23 18.84
C ASN A 244 -8.08 -10.74 18.60
N ASN A 245 -7.68 -10.37 17.38
CA ASN A 245 -7.34 -9.00 17.05
C ASN A 245 -8.59 -8.11 17.17
N LYS A 246 -8.37 -6.87 17.57
CA LYS A 246 -9.45 -5.94 17.87
C LYS A 246 -9.95 -5.23 16.62
N ASP A 247 -9.02 -4.92 15.74
CA ASP A 247 -9.32 -4.19 14.52
C ASP A 247 -9.79 -5.10 13.39
N ASN A 248 -10.35 -4.48 12.34
CA ASN A 248 -10.49 -5.13 11.05
C ASN A 248 -9.11 -5.62 10.61
N HIS A 249 -9.03 -6.84 10.10
CA HIS A 249 -7.76 -7.38 9.66
C HIS A 249 -7.90 -8.11 8.34
N SER A 250 -7.24 -7.54 7.36
CA SER A 250 -7.31 -7.97 5.98
C SER A 250 -5.94 -8.18 5.39
N ALA A 251 -5.81 -9.16 4.49
CA ALA A 251 -4.54 -9.43 3.83
C ALA A 251 -4.72 -10.07 2.45
N TRP A 252 -3.71 -9.88 1.61
CA TRP A 252 -3.43 -10.66 0.42
C TRP A 252 -2.19 -11.50 0.62
N LEU A 253 -2.26 -12.80 0.32
CA LEU A 253 -1.14 -13.72 0.21
C LEU A 253 -0.95 -14.10 -1.26
N ILE A 254 0.15 -13.66 -1.86
CA ILE A 254 0.46 -13.78 -3.29
C ILE A 254 1.76 -14.57 -3.42
N HIS A 255 1.69 -15.81 -3.91
CA HIS A 255 2.82 -16.73 -4.04
C HIS A 255 3.28 -16.81 -5.49
N VAL A 256 4.54 -16.47 -5.75
CA VAL A 256 5.15 -16.52 -7.09
C VAL A 256 5.41 -17.95 -7.51
N LYS A 257 4.79 -18.37 -8.60
CA LYS A 257 4.92 -19.72 -9.15
C LYS A 257 6.08 -19.84 -10.13
N TYR A 258 6.13 -18.93 -11.11
CA TYR A 258 7.16 -18.89 -12.15
C TYR A 258 7.55 -17.46 -12.46
N VAL A 259 8.81 -17.29 -12.82
CA VAL A 259 9.34 -16.05 -13.40
C VAL A 259 9.98 -16.42 -14.73
N ILE A 260 9.41 -15.94 -15.82
CA ILE A 260 9.87 -16.20 -17.17
C ILE A 260 10.59 -14.94 -17.66
N ASN A 261 11.91 -15.01 -17.77
CA ASN A 261 12.68 -13.97 -18.44
C ASN A 261 12.58 -14.23 -19.95
N GLU A 262 12.09 -13.26 -20.70
CA GLU A 262 12.14 -13.29 -22.14
C GLU A 262 13.59 -12.98 -22.55
N ASP A 263 14.49 -13.96 -22.43
CA ASP A 263 15.78 -13.96 -23.12
C ASP A 263 15.48 -14.21 -24.60
N GLY A 264 15.08 -13.16 -25.28
CA GLY A 264 14.99 -13.12 -26.72
C GLY A 264 16.34 -12.73 -27.27
N ASP A 265 16.89 -13.58 -28.15
CA ASP A 265 18.01 -13.40 -29.01
C ASP A 265 18.35 -11.93 -29.37
N ASP A 266 19.62 -11.60 -29.21
CA ASP A 266 20.25 -10.36 -29.69
C ASP A 266 19.64 -9.79 -30.98
N LYS A 267 18.96 -8.67 -30.85
CA LYS A 267 19.10 -7.55 -31.78
C LYS A 267 18.80 -6.25 -31.00
N LEU A 268 19.88 -5.52 -30.74
CA LEU A 268 19.85 -4.10 -30.48
C LEU A 268 18.93 -3.40 -31.49
N VAL A 269 17.74 -3.13 -31.11
CA VAL A 269 16.93 -2.09 -31.71
C VAL A 269 16.77 -1.02 -30.62
N ASN A 270 17.51 0.07 -30.80
CA ASN A 270 17.25 1.32 -30.17
C ASN A 270 15.86 1.79 -30.65
N GLU A 271 14.81 1.27 -30.06
CA GLU A 271 13.49 1.88 -30.15
C GLU A 271 13.23 2.57 -28.83
N GLU A 272 13.26 3.90 -28.88
CA GLU A 272 12.59 4.72 -27.88
C GLU A 272 11.19 4.15 -27.65
N PRO A 273 10.64 4.17 -26.41
CA PRO A 273 9.29 3.67 -26.13
C PRO A 273 8.27 4.53 -26.86
N THR A 274 7.98 4.19 -28.09
CA THR A 274 6.95 4.80 -28.90
C THR A 274 5.64 4.04 -28.71
N SER A 275 5.00 4.20 -27.60
CA SER A 275 3.55 4.33 -27.50
C SER A 275 3.19 4.78 -26.09
N ARG A 276 3.10 6.08 -25.94
CA ARG A 276 2.34 6.66 -24.84
C ARG A 276 0.90 6.20 -25.08
N CYS A 277 0.34 5.44 -24.15
CA CYS A 277 -1.08 5.27 -24.06
C CYS A 277 -1.66 6.68 -24.05
N ASN A 278 -2.30 7.07 -25.11
CA ASN A 278 -3.05 8.33 -25.12
C ASN A 278 -4.19 8.17 -24.12
N ALA A 279 -3.96 8.57 -22.88
CA ALA A 279 -5.03 8.75 -21.91
C ALA A 279 -6.10 9.60 -22.61
N ILE A 280 -7.20 8.93 -22.99
CA ILE A 280 -8.34 9.63 -23.59
C ILE A 280 -8.72 10.69 -22.56
N ASN A 281 -8.69 11.95 -22.98
CA ASN A 281 -9.14 13.12 -22.22
C ASN A 281 -10.60 12.91 -21.76
N ILE A 282 -10.79 12.20 -20.64
CA ILE A 282 -12.08 11.97 -19.99
C ILE A 282 -12.22 12.88 -18.77
N LEU A 283 -11.22 13.68 -18.49
CA LEU A 283 -11.34 14.74 -17.50
C LEU A 283 -12.20 15.87 -18.08
N PRO A 284 -13.26 16.31 -17.38
CA PRO A 284 -13.89 17.56 -17.74
C PRO A 284 -12.81 18.66 -17.66
N LYS A 285 -12.73 19.49 -18.69
CA LYS A 285 -11.81 20.61 -18.74
C LYS A 285 -12.02 21.49 -17.50
N VAL A 286 -11.20 21.32 -16.49
CA VAL A 286 -11.03 22.35 -15.47
C VAL A 286 -10.12 23.41 -16.08
N ALA A 287 -10.56 24.63 -16.09
CA ALA A 287 -9.82 25.78 -16.62
C ALA A 287 -8.48 25.88 -15.86
N THR A 288 -7.39 25.68 -16.58
CA THR A 288 -6.03 25.92 -16.07
C THR A 288 -5.81 27.40 -15.92
N THR A 289 -5.77 27.90 -14.71
CA THR A 289 -5.06 29.16 -14.42
C THR A 289 -3.64 28.74 -14.03
N THR A 290 -2.72 29.04 -14.92
CA THR A 290 -1.28 29.01 -14.68
C THR A 290 -0.92 30.16 -13.76
N GLU A 291 -0.40 29.87 -12.55
CA GLU A 291 0.55 30.77 -11.84
C GLU A 291 1.20 30.04 -10.65
N GLU A 292 2.53 29.89 -10.75
CA GLU A 292 3.57 29.84 -9.72
C GLU A 292 3.54 28.72 -8.64
N ASP A 293 4.25 27.63 -8.95
CA ASP A 293 4.46 26.42 -8.09
C ASP A 293 5.55 26.56 -6.98
N ASP A 294 6.21 27.71 -6.79
CA ASP A 294 7.41 27.79 -5.93
C ASP A 294 7.19 28.20 -4.47
N VAL A 295 5.97 28.55 -4.06
CA VAL A 295 5.71 29.08 -2.70
C VAL A 295 5.15 28.04 -1.72
N VAL A 296 4.66 26.90 -2.18
CA VAL A 296 3.91 25.95 -1.35
C VAL A 296 4.81 25.04 -0.49
N ILE A 297 6.07 24.82 -0.89
CA ILE A 297 6.99 23.90 -0.17
C ILE A 297 7.45 24.47 1.17
N VAL A 298 7.70 25.79 1.23
CA VAL A 298 8.20 26.46 2.45
C VAL A 298 7.17 26.46 3.58
N HIS A 299 5.89 26.64 3.26
CA HIS A 299 4.83 26.68 4.28
C HIS A 299 4.49 25.32 4.92
N LYS A 300 4.75 24.18 4.23
CA LYS A 300 4.51 22.84 4.81
C LYS A 300 5.61 22.44 5.80
N GLU A 301 6.86 22.78 5.51
CA GLU A 301 7.97 22.54 6.45
C GLU A 301 7.84 23.39 7.73
N GLU A 302 7.39 24.63 7.61
CA GLU A 302 7.16 25.49 8.78
C GLU A 302 6.00 25.00 9.65
N LYS A 303 4.91 24.48 9.07
CA LYS A 303 3.80 23.89 9.83
C LYS A 303 4.21 22.61 10.56
N ALA A 304 4.99 21.75 9.93
CA ALA A 304 5.53 20.54 10.57
C ALA A 304 6.50 20.88 11.70
N LYS A 305 7.42 21.83 11.49
CA LYS A 305 8.33 22.35 12.52
C LYS A 305 7.57 23.02 13.67
N SER A 306 6.54 23.80 13.40
CA SER A 306 5.69 24.44 14.40
C SER A 306 4.88 23.41 15.22
N PHE A 307 4.39 22.35 14.59
CA PHE A 307 3.70 21.27 15.27
C PHE A 307 4.63 20.48 16.19
N LEU A 308 5.83 20.11 15.69
CA LEU A 308 6.86 19.44 16.48
C LEU A 308 7.35 20.30 17.66
N GLN A 309 7.43 21.61 17.49
CA GLN A 309 7.84 22.51 18.56
C GLN A 309 6.79 22.63 19.66
N ARG A 310 5.50 22.71 19.32
CA ARG A 310 4.38 22.68 20.29
C ARG A 310 4.31 21.33 21.02
N PHE A 311 4.62 20.24 20.32
CA PHE A 311 4.63 18.91 20.91
C PHE A 311 5.75 18.76 21.94
N LYS A 312 6.96 19.29 21.66
CA LYS A 312 8.10 19.31 22.61
C LYS A 312 7.78 20.11 23.89
N GLU A 313 6.98 21.16 23.79
CA GLU A 313 6.55 21.97 24.96
C GLU A 313 5.57 21.20 25.85
N VAL A 314 4.65 20.42 25.26
CA VAL A 314 3.71 19.57 26.03
C VAL A 314 4.42 18.46 26.79
N PHE A 315 5.43 17.83 26.18
CA PHE A 315 6.20 16.76 26.83
C PHE A 315 7.20 17.23 27.89
N LYS A 316 7.73 18.47 27.77
CA LYS A 316 8.56 19.04 28.84
C LYS A 316 7.79 19.31 30.12
N ASN A 317 6.50 19.65 30.01
CA ASN A 317 5.65 19.95 31.18
C ASN A 317 5.07 18.72 31.89
N ASN A 318 5.19 17.52 31.31
CA ASN A 318 4.73 16.28 31.94
C ASN A 318 5.84 15.44 32.60
N LYS A 319 7.08 15.98 32.68
CA LYS A 319 8.22 15.35 33.37
C LYS A 319 8.58 16.03 34.73
N THR A 320 7.68 16.84 35.28
CA THR A 320 7.82 17.40 36.64
C THR A 320 6.76 16.83 37.55
#